data_b61cf101ac913fa507727ab26bf101d2
#
_entry.id   b61cf101ac913fa507727ab26bf101d2
#
_cell.length_a   1.000
_cell.length_b   1.000
_cell.length_c   1.000
_cell.angle_alpha   90.00
_cell.angle_beta   90.00
_cell.angle_gamma   90.00
#
_symmetry.space_group_name_H-M   'P 1'
#
loop_
_entity.id
_entity.type
_entity.pdbx_description
1 polymer ?
#
loop_
_entity_poly.entity_id
_entity_poly.type
_entity_poly.pdbx_seq_one_letter_code
_entity_poly.pdbx_strand_id
1 'polypeptide(L)'
;MDINAVKTNAQLVADEWKEQVSERQQRTELQEDDYNQLKSINIPLLGVPEEFGGLWKDLQTTGSSICEILRILASGDPSVALSSTMHQGVLSPWRVGTVPEEFQEQWNAQKEEVFQTVIEGSWWGTIVSEPGSGGDSGLTKTATKLDSGLKYFMTGKKHFGSGSGRTSYMTTRAVPEGEESPDIFFIKVKDIPWDGSQGIQLDNPWRGRGMRSTNSHAFTFTEFPATRIAWPGHSTELMASNGGLGPVAFTSVITGVVDSAMAHCKTNLQRILATSPKLKAFQEVHWTQAEQEYWLINQAMQTTLKTLEDGTSDRYNSLMLKEAVANLADSILNRLCKLTGGTAYTWYSPLGGWLEDVRALGFLRPPWALAYEQLFNMSINEQ
;
A
#
# COMPACT_ATOMS: atom_id res chain seq x y z
N MET A 1 -6.03 22.85 -7.84
CA MET A 1 -5.36 22.19 -6.66
C MET A 1 -3.93 21.88 -7.09
N ASP A 2 -2.91 22.04 -6.19
CA ASP A 2 -1.50 21.82 -6.54
C ASP A 2 -0.94 20.65 -5.72
N ILE A 3 -0.31 19.69 -6.39
CA ILE A 3 0.28 18.50 -5.76
C ILE A 3 1.43 18.85 -4.80
N ASN A 4 2.15 19.95 -5.05
CA ASN A 4 3.19 20.44 -4.14
C ASN A 4 2.59 20.93 -2.81
N ALA A 5 1.42 21.55 -2.86
CA ALA A 5 0.69 21.95 -1.65
C ALA A 5 0.25 20.70 -0.85
N VAL A 6 -0.21 19.64 -1.53
CA VAL A 6 -0.54 18.37 -0.88
C VAL A 6 0.70 17.75 -0.22
N LYS A 7 1.85 17.75 -0.90
CA LYS A 7 3.12 17.26 -0.36
C LYS A 7 3.55 18.04 0.89
N THR A 8 3.45 19.38 0.85
CA THR A 8 3.78 20.23 1.99
C THR A 8 2.86 19.96 3.18
N ASN A 9 1.56 19.83 2.94
CA ASN A 9 0.59 19.55 3.99
C ASN A 9 0.76 18.11 4.54
N ALA A 10 1.10 17.14 3.69
CA ALA A 10 1.42 15.77 4.13
C ALA A 10 2.63 15.76 5.07
N GLN A 11 3.64 16.63 4.85
CA GLN A 11 4.77 16.78 5.76
C GLN A 11 4.33 17.29 7.13
N LEU A 12 3.46 18.30 7.18
CA LEU A 12 2.94 18.83 8.45
C LEU A 12 2.15 17.76 9.22
N VAL A 13 1.32 16.99 8.54
CA VAL A 13 0.57 15.86 9.12
C VAL A 13 1.53 14.79 9.64
N ALA A 14 2.53 14.41 8.86
CA ALA A 14 3.50 13.39 9.26
C ALA A 14 4.34 13.85 10.47
N ASP A 15 4.69 15.13 10.56
CA ASP A 15 5.45 15.67 11.68
C ASP A 15 4.62 15.69 12.97
N GLU A 16 3.33 16.03 12.90
CA GLU A 16 2.39 15.88 14.02
C GLU A 16 2.29 14.41 14.48
N TRP A 17 2.17 13.46 13.53
CA TRP A 17 2.10 12.04 13.86
C TRP A 17 3.39 11.49 14.48
N LYS A 18 4.56 12.01 14.11
CA LYS A 18 5.85 11.64 14.74
C LYS A 18 5.91 12.02 16.22
N GLU A 19 5.30 13.13 16.62
CA GLU A 19 5.21 13.52 18.02
C GLU A 19 4.36 12.53 18.83
N GLN A 20 3.40 11.84 18.18
CA GLN A 20 2.51 10.86 18.76
C GLN A 20 2.98 9.39 18.58
N VAL A 21 4.22 9.16 18.14
CA VAL A 21 4.67 7.82 17.70
C VAL A 21 4.44 6.72 18.74
N SER A 22 4.67 6.99 20.02
CA SER A 22 4.49 6.00 21.10
C SER A 22 3.02 5.58 21.27
N GLU A 23 2.09 6.50 21.12
CA GLU A 23 0.65 6.23 21.15
C GLU A 23 0.22 5.49 19.88
N ARG A 24 0.63 6.00 18.70
CA ARG A 24 0.27 5.43 17.40
C ARG A 24 0.72 3.98 17.25
N GLN A 25 1.90 3.63 17.72
CA GLN A 25 2.38 2.24 17.70
C GLN A 25 1.60 1.29 18.61
N GLN A 26 0.86 1.80 19.59
CA GLN A 26 0.00 0.99 20.46
C GLN A 26 -1.40 0.80 19.88
N ARG A 27 -1.79 1.58 18.88
CA ARG A 27 -3.11 1.45 18.23
C ARG A 27 -3.25 0.08 17.58
N THR A 28 -4.45 -0.47 17.63
CA THR A 28 -4.83 -1.72 16.99
C THR A 28 -5.87 -1.52 15.90
N GLU A 29 -6.30 -0.27 15.70
CA GLU A 29 -7.33 0.11 14.72
C GLU A 29 -7.00 1.47 14.10
N LEU A 30 -7.35 1.64 12.83
CA LEU A 30 -7.32 2.91 12.12
C LEU A 30 -8.33 3.88 12.71
N GLN A 31 -7.92 5.12 12.94
CA GLN A 31 -8.79 6.16 13.50
C GLN A 31 -9.46 6.97 12.39
N GLU A 32 -10.70 7.40 12.63
CA GLU A 32 -11.46 8.22 11.67
C GLU A 32 -10.81 9.60 11.47
N ASP A 33 -10.27 10.18 12.54
CA ASP A 33 -9.63 11.48 12.52
C ASP A 33 -8.42 11.53 11.57
N ASP A 34 -7.63 10.44 11.50
CA ASP A 34 -6.52 10.34 10.55
C ASP A 34 -7.03 10.44 9.10
N TYR A 35 -8.15 9.78 8.79
CA TYR A 35 -8.76 9.83 7.45
C TYR A 35 -9.37 11.18 7.13
N ASN A 36 -9.99 11.85 8.12
CA ASN A 36 -10.50 13.21 7.98
C ASN A 36 -9.36 14.20 7.75
N GLN A 37 -8.23 14.05 8.46
CA GLN A 37 -7.03 14.85 8.25
C GLN A 37 -6.46 14.65 6.84
N LEU A 38 -6.33 13.41 6.36
CA LEU A 38 -5.89 13.11 4.99
C LEU A 38 -6.84 13.65 3.92
N LYS A 39 -8.17 13.62 4.15
CA LYS A 39 -9.15 14.25 3.26
C LYS A 39 -8.97 15.77 3.19
N SER A 40 -8.75 16.42 4.33
CA SER A 40 -8.58 17.88 4.38
C SER A 40 -7.38 18.39 3.56
N ILE A 41 -6.38 17.54 3.34
CA ILE A 41 -5.20 17.81 2.51
C ILE A 41 -5.24 17.16 1.14
N ASN A 42 -6.38 16.59 0.74
CA ASN A 42 -6.67 16.04 -0.59
C ASN A 42 -5.89 14.77 -0.97
N ILE A 43 -5.43 13.98 -0.02
CA ILE A 43 -4.76 12.68 -0.30
C ILE A 43 -5.63 11.74 -1.16
N PRO A 44 -6.96 11.59 -0.94
CA PRO A 44 -7.77 10.71 -1.77
C PRO A 44 -7.79 11.12 -3.26
N LEU A 45 -7.62 12.40 -3.54
CA LEU A 45 -7.72 12.92 -4.90
C LEU A 45 -6.45 12.75 -5.75
N LEU A 46 -5.34 12.29 -5.15
CA LEU A 46 -4.08 12.04 -5.88
C LEU A 46 -4.22 11.02 -7.02
N GLY A 47 -5.13 10.05 -6.87
CA GLY A 47 -5.37 9.01 -7.87
C GLY A 47 -6.57 9.26 -8.78
N VAL A 48 -7.27 10.39 -8.64
CA VAL A 48 -8.42 10.78 -9.45
C VAL A 48 -7.94 11.69 -10.59
N PRO A 49 -8.31 11.42 -11.86
CA PRO A 49 -7.91 12.27 -12.98
C PRO A 49 -8.43 13.71 -12.85
N GLU A 50 -7.67 14.66 -13.41
CA GLU A 50 -8.03 16.10 -13.38
C GLU A 50 -9.40 16.38 -14.03
N GLU A 51 -9.77 15.64 -15.05
CA GLU A 51 -11.08 15.73 -15.72
C GLU A 51 -12.27 15.44 -14.78
N PHE A 52 -12.03 14.67 -13.70
CA PHE A 52 -13.01 14.40 -12.64
C PHE A 52 -12.79 15.26 -11.38
N GLY A 53 -11.93 16.28 -11.44
CA GLY A 53 -11.66 17.17 -10.30
C GLY A 53 -10.56 16.69 -9.35
N GLY A 54 -9.79 15.69 -9.73
CA GLY A 54 -8.65 15.16 -8.97
C GLY A 54 -7.31 15.81 -9.28
N LEU A 55 -6.22 15.09 -9.00
CA LEU A 55 -4.83 15.55 -9.14
C LEU A 55 -3.98 14.67 -10.07
N TRP A 56 -4.53 13.57 -10.55
CA TRP A 56 -3.84 12.66 -11.46
C TRP A 56 -3.85 13.21 -12.88
N LYS A 57 -2.66 13.41 -13.45
CA LYS A 57 -2.47 13.72 -14.87
C LYS A 57 -2.14 12.45 -15.66
N ASP A 58 -0.97 11.92 -15.39
CA ASP A 58 -0.44 10.70 -15.95
C ASP A 58 0.62 10.11 -15.00
N LEU A 59 1.17 8.95 -15.36
CA LEU A 59 2.16 8.27 -14.55
C LEU A 59 3.46 9.08 -14.41
N GLN A 60 3.90 9.70 -15.50
CA GLN A 60 5.15 10.46 -15.57
C GLN A 60 5.10 11.71 -14.69
N THR A 61 3.97 12.41 -14.71
CA THR A 61 3.82 13.68 -13.98
C THR A 61 3.47 13.47 -12.50
N THR A 62 2.65 12.44 -12.18
CA THR A 62 2.03 12.30 -10.86
C THR A 62 2.60 11.13 -10.04
N GLY A 63 3.11 10.09 -10.72
CA GLY A 63 3.52 8.84 -10.06
C GLY A 63 4.61 9.01 -9.01
N SER A 64 5.68 9.74 -9.33
CA SER A 64 6.77 10.01 -8.39
C SER A 64 6.31 10.83 -7.18
N SER A 65 5.47 11.84 -7.41
CA SER A 65 4.91 12.67 -6.34
C SER A 65 4.03 11.87 -5.37
N ILE A 66 3.21 10.93 -5.87
CA ILE A 66 2.44 10.01 -5.02
C ILE A 66 3.39 9.19 -4.13
N CYS A 67 4.44 8.60 -4.71
CA CYS A 67 5.43 7.83 -3.97
C CYS A 67 6.12 8.66 -2.87
N GLU A 68 6.51 9.89 -3.17
CA GLU A 68 7.12 10.80 -2.19
C GLU A 68 6.13 11.16 -1.06
N ILE A 69 4.87 11.46 -1.38
CA ILE A 69 3.83 11.76 -0.38
C ILE A 69 3.59 10.55 0.52
N LEU A 70 3.51 9.34 -0.04
CA LEU A 70 3.35 8.11 0.74
C LEU A 70 4.56 7.84 1.66
N ARG A 71 5.80 8.10 1.20
CA ARG A 71 7.00 8.04 2.03
C ARG A 71 6.93 9.02 3.21
N ILE A 72 6.50 10.25 2.94
CA ILE A 72 6.32 11.28 3.99
C ILE A 72 5.30 10.80 5.03
N LEU A 73 4.10 10.40 4.61
CA LEU A 73 3.06 9.91 5.52
C LEU A 73 3.54 8.70 6.34
N ALA A 74 4.26 7.77 5.72
CA ALA A 74 4.77 6.57 6.38
C ALA A 74 5.83 6.89 7.45
N SER A 75 6.53 8.02 7.31
CA SER A 75 7.45 8.49 8.36
C SER A 75 6.72 8.93 9.63
N GLY A 76 5.43 9.22 9.56
CA GLY A 76 4.57 9.53 10.72
C GLY A 76 3.78 8.32 11.19
N ASP A 77 3.06 7.65 10.28
CA ASP A 77 2.26 6.46 10.57
C ASP A 77 2.24 5.50 9.37
N PRO A 78 2.99 4.39 9.42
CA PRO A 78 3.07 3.44 8.32
C PRO A 78 1.75 2.69 8.06
N SER A 79 0.90 2.48 9.08
CA SER A 79 -0.39 1.80 8.92
C SER A 79 -1.38 2.65 8.13
N VAL A 80 -1.45 3.94 8.43
CA VAL A 80 -2.30 4.90 7.69
C VAL A 80 -1.75 5.12 6.28
N ALA A 81 -0.43 5.24 6.13
CA ALA A 81 0.21 5.36 4.82
C ALA A 81 -0.04 4.14 3.93
N LEU A 82 0.01 2.91 4.48
CA LEU A 82 -0.29 1.69 3.72
C LEU A 82 -1.73 1.71 3.20
N SER A 83 -2.71 2.05 4.02
CA SER A 83 -4.11 2.12 3.57
C SER A 83 -4.32 3.20 2.50
N SER A 84 -3.59 4.31 2.59
CA SER A 84 -3.57 5.37 1.57
C SER A 84 -2.93 4.87 0.27
N THR A 85 -1.90 4.02 0.34
CA THR A 85 -1.29 3.36 -0.82
C THR A 85 -2.29 2.44 -1.52
N MET A 86 -3.07 1.67 -0.77
CA MET A 86 -4.13 0.83 -1.35
C MET A 86 -5.13 1.67 -2.13
N HIS A 87 -5.57 2.80 -1.58
CA HIS A 87 -6.51 3.70 -2.25
C HIS A 87 -5.99 4.18 -3.61
N GLN A 88 -4.74 4.62 -3.68
CA GLN A 88 -4.12 5.07 -4.93
C GLN A 88 -3.97 3.93 -5.95
N GLY A 89 -3.61 2.74 -5.47
CA GLY A 89 -3.39 1.56 -6.30
C GLY A 89 -4.66 1.00 -6.94
N VAL A 90 -5.75 0.90 -6.16
CA VAL A 90 -6.99 0.28 -6.64
C VAL A 90 -7.76 1.13 -7.64
N LEU A 91 -7.49 2.43 -7.71
CA LEU A 91 -8.09 3.32 -8.71
C LEU A 91 -7.40 3.20 -10.08
N SER A 92 -6.22 2.57 -10.16
CA SER A 92 -5.40 2.52 -11.37
C SER A 92 -6.09 1.88 -12.59
N PRO A 93 -6.90 0.83 -12.50
CA PRO A 93 -7.59 0.28 -13.66
C PRO A 93 -8.44 1.32 -14.41
N TRP A 94 -9.17 2.14 -13.68
CA TRP A 94 -10.05 3.16 -14.28
C TRP A 94 -9.32 4.39 -14.83
N ARG A 95 -7.99 4.49 -14.68
CA ARG A 95 -7.16 5.50 -15.35
C ARG A 95 -6.85 5.15 -16.80
N VAL A 96 -7.14 3.91 -17.25
CA VAL A 96 -7.01 3.52 -18.65
C VAL A 96 -7.96 4.36 -19.50
N GLY A 97 -7.41 5.08 -20.46
CA GLY A 97 -8.15 6.05 -21.27
C GLY A 97 -9.04 5.37 -22.32
N THR A 98 -8.53 4.31 -22.95
CA THR A 98 -9.17 3.68 -24.13
C THR A 98 -9.31 2.18 -23.92
N VAL A 99 -10.52 1.69 -24.09
CA VAL A 99 -10.87 0.26 -24.19
C VAL A 99 -11.48 0.02 -25.58
N PRO A 100 -11.67 -1.23 -26.04
CA PRO A 100 -12.37 -1.50 -27.31
C PRO A 100 -13.73 -0.82 -27.38
N GLU A 101 -14.14 -0.39 -28.59
CA GLU A 101 -15.34 0.43 -28.84
C GLU A 101 -16.60 -0.18 -28.21
N GLU A 102 -16.73 -1.49 -28.27
CA GLU A 102 -17.86 -2.25 -27.71
C GLU A 102 -18.01 -2.14 -26.18
N PHE A 103 -16.92 -1.79 -25.46
CA PHE A 103 -16.92 -1.59 -23.99
C PHE A 103 -16.90 -0.12 -23.60
N GLN A 104 -16.65 0.80 -24.53
CA GLN A 104 -16.31 2.20 -24.23
C GLN A 104 -17.42 2.94 -23.44
N GLU A 105 -18.68 2.72 -23.77
CA GLU A 105 -19.81 3.36 -23.11
C GLU A 105 -19.92 2.92 -21.64
N GLN A 106 -19.95 1.61 -21.39
CA GLN A 106 -20.05 1.08 -20.03
C GLN A 106 -18.79 1.34 -19.21
N TRP A 107 -17.60 1.41 -19.88
CA TRP A 107 -16.34 1.76 -19.25
C TRP A 107 -16.37 3.21 -18.75
N ASN A 108 -16.79 4.14 -19.57
CA ASN A 108 -16.90 5.56 -19.21
C ASN A 108 -17.89 5.77 -18.08
N ALA A 109 -19.06 5.13 -18.14
CA ALA A 109 -20.07 5.21 -17.08
C ALA A 109 -19.53 4.68 -15.74
N GLN A 110 -18.86 3.52 -15.73
CA GLN A 110 -18.27 2.99 -14.50
C GLN A 110 -17.12 3.83 -13.99
N LYS A 111 -16.27 4.35 -14.87
CA LYS A 111 -15.16 5.24 -14.55
C LYS A 111 -15.67 6.53 -13.85
N GLU A 112 -16.71 7.13 -14.38
CA GLU A 112 -17.38 8.30 -13.80
C GLU A 112 -17.96 7.96 -12.41
N GLU A 113 -18.71 6.86 -12.29
CA GLU A 113 -19.26 6.39 -11.00
C GLU A 113 -18.16 6.22 -9.96
N VAL A 114 -17.06 5.54 -10.30
CA VAL A 114 -15.97 5.27 -9.37
C VAL A 114 -15.30 6.56 -8.89
N PHE A 115 -14.90 7.44 -9.79
CA PHE A 115 -14.24 8.67 -9.40
C PHE A 115 -15.17 9.64 -8.66
N GLN A 116 -16.46 9.68 -9.01
CA GLN A 116 -17.46 10.48 -8.30
C GLN A 116 -17.56 10.02 -6.83
N THR A 117 -17.53 8.71 -6.54
CA THR A 117 -17.53 8.24 -5.14
C THR A 117 -16.33 8.77 -4.35
N VAL A 118 -15.16 8.91 -4.97
CA VAL A 118 -13.96 9.47 -4.32
C VAL A 118 -14.12 10.96 -4.07
N ILE A 119 -14.63 11.71 -5.04
CA ILE A 119 -14.95 13.15 -4.89
C ILE A 119 -15.92 13.37 -3.73
N GLU A 120 -16.90 12.49 -3.56
CA GLU A 120 -17.85 12.48 -2.44
C GLU A 120 -17.24 12.03 -1.11
N GLY A 121 -15.95 11.71 -1.09
CA GLY A 121 -15.18 11.39 0.11
C GLY A 121 -15.11 9.91 0.46
N SER A 122 -15.45 9.00 -0.47
CA SER A 122 -15.25 7.56 -0.26
C SER A 122 -13.78 7.19 -0.35
N TRP A 123 -13.34 6.31 0.57
CA TRP A 123 -12.07 5.64 0.48
C TRP A 123 -12.24 4.27 -0.18
N TRP A 124 -11.29 3.92 -1.05
CA TRP A 124 -11.21 2.63 -1.71
C TRP A 124 -10.07 1.80 -1.13
N GLY A 125 -10.30 0.54 -0.93
CA GLY A 125 -9.32 -0.43 -0.45
C GLY A 125 -9.29 -1.68 -1.33
N THR A 126 -8.62 -2.72 -0.85
CA THR A 126 -8.53 -4.00 -1.56
C THR A 126 -8.62 -5.16 -0.59
N ILE A 127 -9.25 -6.25 -1.03
CA ILE A 127 -9.31 -7.53 -0.34
C ILE A 127 -9.20 -8.67 -1.35
N VAL A 128 -7.98 -9.06 -1.70
CA VAL A 128 -7.73 -10.01 -2.80
C VAL A 128 -7.18 -11.36 -2.32
N SER A 129 -6.36 -11.37 -1.24
CA SER A 129 -5.69 -12.59 -0.76
C SER A 129 -6.68 -13.63 -0.30
N GLU A 130 -6.34 -14.90 -0.54
CA GLU A 130 -7.15 -16.05 -0.09
C GLU A 130 -6.30 -17.05 0.69
N PRO A 131 -6.91 -17.85 1.57
CA PRO A 131 -6.23 -18.96 2.23
C PRO A 131 -5.66 -19.93 1.19
N GLY A 132 -4.37 -20.27 1.31
CA GLY A 132 -3.72 -21.26 0.47
C GLY A 132 -3.29 -20.79 -0.93
N SER A 133 -3.52 -19.51 -1.29
CA SER A 133 -3.07 -18.97 -2.60
C SER A 133 -1.59 -18.58 -2.65
N GLY A 134 -0.89 -18.58 -1.50
CA GLY A 134 0.49 -18.06 -1.44
C GLY A 134 0.62 -16.59 -1.81
N GLY A 135 -0.51 -15.86 -1.89
CA GLY A 135 -0.54 -14.47 -2.36
C GLY A 135 -0.72 -14.32 -3.88
N ASP A 136 -0.77 -15.42 -4.62
CA ASP A 136 -1.11 -15.38 -6.05
C ASP A 136 -2.60 -15.15 -6.24
N SER A 137 -2.94 -14.02 -6.87
CA SER A 137 -4.32 -13.66 -7.19
C SER A 137 -4.92 -14.41 -8.37
N GLY A 138 -4.07 -15.06 -9.17
CA GLY A 138 -4.50 -15.97 -10.25
C GLY A 138 -5.07 -17.30 -9.71
N LEU A 139 -4.72 -17.66 -8.47
CA LEU A 139 -5.19 -18.88 -7.79
C LEU A 139 -6.44 -18.63 -6.92
N THR A 140 -7.17 -17.54 -7.14
CA THR A 140 -8.40 -17.25 -6.38
C THR A 140 -9.46 -18.33 -6.60
N LYS A 141 -10.16 -18.71 -5.51
CA LYS A 141 -11.27 -19.67 -5.49
C LYS A 141 -12.61 -19.02 -5.22
N THR A 142 -12.61 -17.75 -4.84
CA THR A 142 -13.85 -16.98 -4.69
C THR A 142 -14.58 -16.97 -6.00
N ALA A 143 -15.84 -17.41 -5.99
CA ALA A 143 -16.69 -17.48 -7.17
C ALA A 143 -17.73 -16.37 -7.16
N THR A 144 -18.20 -15.99 -8.35
CA THR A 144 -19.33 -15.08 -8.49
C THR A 144 -20.40 -15.69 -9.40
N LYS A 145 -21.67 -15.42 -9.04
CA LYS A 145 -22.85 -15.78 -9.82
C LYS A 145 -23.45 -14.53 -10.43
N LEU A 146 -23.77 -14.57 -11.72
CA LEU A 146 -24.35 -13.44 -12.42
C LEU A 146 -25.74 -13.12 -11.88
N ASP A 147 -25.99 -11.83 -11.62
CA ASP A 147 -27.32 -11.27 -11.36
C ASP A 147 -27.84 -10.59 -12.62
N SER A 148 -27.21 -9.49 -13.03
CA SER A 148 -27.58 -8.74 -14.23
C SER A 148 -26.45 -7.82 -14.71
N GLY A 149 -26.16 -7.78 -15.99
CA GLY A 149 -25.13 -6.91 -16.57
C GLY A 149 -23.76 -7.12 -15.91
N LEU A 150 -23.25 -6.12 -15.19
CA LEU A 150 -22.00 -6.19 -14.42
C LEU A 150 -22.20 -6.51 -12.93
N LYS A 151 -23.44 -6.78 -12.49
CA LYS A 151 -23.76 -7.11 -11.09
C LYS A 151 -23.73 -8.62 -10.89
N TYR A 152 -23.11 -9.01 -9.77
CA TYR A 152 -22.90 -10.40 -9.40
C TYR A 152 -23.11 -10.57 -7.90
N PHE A 153 -23.27 -11.82 -7.46
CA PHE A 153 -23.20 -12.24 -6.08
C PHE A 153 -21.91 -13.03 -5.85
N MET A 154 -21.10 -12.61 -4.89
CA MET A 154 -19.80 -13.19 -4.59
C MET A 154 -19.86 -14.12 -3.38
N THR A 155 -19.26 -15.31 -3.49
CA THR A 155 -19.11 -16.27 -2.39
C THR A 155 -17.67 -16.76 -2.30
N GLY A 156 -17.06 -16.64 -1.10
CA GLY A 156 -15.68 -17.07 -0.86
C GLY A 156 -15.08 -16.47 0.41
N LYS A 157 -13.80 -16.78 0.64
CA LYS A 157 -13.04 -16.28 1.80
C LYS A 157 -11.89 -15.39 1.36
N LYS A 158 -11.74 -14.26 2.01
CA LYS A 158 -10.69 -13.28 1.71
C LYS A 158 -9.94 -12.89 2.97
N HIS A 159 -8.64 -12.62 2.81
CA HIS A 159 -7.74 -12.20 3.88
C HIS A 159 -7.06 -10.87 3.55
N PHE A 160 -6.56 -10.20 4.60
CA PHE A 160 -5.76 -8.99 4.50
C PHE A 160 -6.48 -7.83 3.81
N GLY A 161 -7.75 -7.61 4.18
CA GLY A 161 -8.52 -6.43 3.77
C GLY A 161 -8.05 -5.17 4.50
N SER A 162 -6.87 -4.64 4.14
CA SER A 162 -6.32 -3.44 4.79
C SER A 162 -7.25 -2.24 4.60
N GLY A 163 -7.47 -1.50 5.69
CA GLY A 163 -8.41 -0.37 5.70
C GLY A 163 -9.87 -0.76 6.00
N SER A 164 -10.15 -2.04 6.35
CA SER A 164 -11.52 -2.47 6.74
C SER A 164 -12.11 -1.56 7.81
N GLY A 165 -13.37 -1.16 7.62
CA GLY A 165 -14.08 -0.22 8.51
C GLY A 165 -13.78 1.27 8.23
N ARG A 166 -12.79 1.58 7.40
CA ARG A 166 -12.49 2.95 6.93
C ARG A 166 -12.67 3.13 5.44
N THR A 167 -12.64 2.05 4.67
CA THR A 167 -12.94 2.05 3.23
C THR A 167 -14.43 1.90 2.98
N SER A 168 -14.93 2.63 1.99
CA SER A 168 -16.33 2.53 1.51
C SER A 168 -16.49 1.43 0.47
N TYR A 169 -15.44 1.22 -0.32
CA TYR A 169 -15.39 0.23 -1.39
C TYR A 169 -14.08 -0.56 -1.30
N MET A 170 -14.12 -1.82 -1.74
CA MET A 170 -12.91 -2.64 -1.89
C MET A 170 -12.90 -3.34 -3.24
N THR A 171 -11.74 -3.32 -3.91
CA THR A 171 -11.51 -4.18 -5.07
C THR A 171 -11.12 -5.58 -4.61
N THR A 172 -11.54 -6.58 -5.39
CA THR A 172 -11.22 -7.99 -5.16
C THR A 172 -11.05 -8.73 -6.48
N ARG A 173 -10.68 -10.00 -6.40
CA ARG A 173 -10.67 -10.91 -7.53
C ARG A 173 -11.58 -12.08 -7.25
N ALA A 174 -12.33 -12.51 -8.27
CA ALA A 174 -13.20 -13.68 -8.19
C ALA A 174 -13.33 -14.31 -9.58
N VAL A 175 -13.71 -15.59 -9.62
CA VAL A 175 -13.96 -16.34 -10.85
C VAL A 175 -15.44 -16.14 -11.23
N PRO A 176 -15.74 -15.51 -12.39
CA PRO A 176 -17.10 -15.36 -12.84
C PRO A 176 -17.74 -16.71 -13.21
N GLU A 177 -19.04 -16.84 -13.00
CA GLU A 177 -19.80 -18.05 -13.39
C GLU A 177 -19.57 -18.37 -14.87
N GLY A 178 -19.15 -19.62 -15.14
CA GLY A 178 -18.87 -20.09 -16.50
C GLY A 178 -17.49 -19.72 -17.06
N GLU A 179 -16.66 -19.03 -16.30
CA GLU A 179 -15.29 -18.68 -16.70
C GLU A 179 -14.26 -19.48 -15.87
N GLU A 180 -13.05 -19.64 -16.41
CA GLU A 180 -11.96 -20.36 -15.73
C GLU A 180 -10.97 -19.40 -15.05
N SER A 181 -10.90 -18.16 -15.50
CA SER A 181 -9.92 -17.17 -15.03
C SER A 181 -10.57 -16.14 -14.12
N PRO A 182 -9.88 -15.71 -13.05
CA PRO A 182 -10.40 -14.69 -12.16
C PRO A 182 -10.34 -13.30 -12.81
N ASP A 183 -11.36 -12.50 -12.52
CA ASP A 183 -11.46 -11.11 -12.97
C ASP A 183 -11.51 -10.12 -11.80
N ILE A 184 -11.49 -8.83 -12.11
CA ILE A 184 -11.56 -7.74 -11.12
C ILE A 184 -13.02 -7.44 -10.81
N PHE A 185 -13.32 -7.40 -9.53
CA PHE A 185 -14.61 -6.96 -8.99
C PHE A 185 -14.38 -5.87 -7.96
N PHE A 186 -15.40 -5.08 -7.68
CA PHE A 186 -15.44 -4.22 -6.50
C PHE A 186 -16.74 -4.43 -5.73
N ILE A 187 -16.66 -4.20 -4.43
CA ILE A 187 -17.73 -4.38 -3.46
C ILE A 187 -17.90 -3.12 -2.63
N LYS A 188 -19.14 -2.76 -2.32
CA LYS A 188 -19.45 -1.69 -1.36
C LYS A 188 -19.51 -2.31 0.04
N VAL A 189 -18.68 -1.84 0.96
CA VAL A 189 -18.55 -2.41 2.32
C VAL A 189 -18.90 -1.41 3.43
N LYS A 190 -19.13 -0.14 3.08
CA LYS A 190 -19.50 0.90 4.03
C LYS A 190 -20.88 0.63 4.62
N ASP A 191 -20.98 0.80 5.94
CA ASP A 191 -22.20 0.69 6.72
C ASP A 191 -22.85 -0.71 6.67
N ILE A 192 -22.11 -1.75 6.26
CA ILE A 192 -22.54 -3.14 6.27
C ILE A 192 -22.05 -3.81 7.57
N PRO A 193 -22.94 -4.44 8.38
CA PRO A 193 -22.53 -5.19 9.56
C PRO A 193 -21.73 -6.45 9.19
N TRP A 194 -20.74 -6.79 10.01
CA TRP A 194 -19.83 -7.93 9.74
C TRP A 194 -20.26 -9.21 10.47
N ASP A 195 -21.53 -9.35 10.75
CA ASP A 195 -22.14 -10.48 11.49
C ASP A 195 -22.70 -11.59 10.58
N GLY A 196 -22.55 -11.44 9.26
CA GLY A 196 -23.07 -12.36 8.25
C GLY A 196 -24.50 -12.06 7.80
N SER A 197 -25.23 -11.18 8.48
CA SER A 197 -26.65 -10.90 8.18
C SER A 197 -26.88 -10.30 6.78
N GLN A 198 -25.84 -9.64 6.23
CA GLN A 198 -25.87 -9.06 4.89
C GLN A 198 -24.79 -9.66 3.97
N GLY A 199 -24.41 -10.93 4.22
CA GLY A 199 -23.48 -11.68 3.36
C GLY A 199 -22.02 -11.39 3.54
N ILE A 200 -21.61 -10.59 4.52
CA ILE A 200 -20.21 -10.41 4.94
C ILE A 200 -20.05 -10.74 6.42
N GLN A 201 -19.15 -11.65 6.72
CA GLN A 201 -18.85 -12.08 8.10
C GLN A 201 -17.37 -11.88 8.41
N LEU A 202 -17.05 -11.26 9.53
CA LEU A 202 -15.70 -11.16 10.06
C LEU A 202 -15.25 -12.53 10.59
N ASP A 203 -14.28 -13.15 9.93
CA ASP A 203 -13.73 -14.43 10.39
C ASP A 203 -12.61 -14.22 11.40
N ASN A 204 -11.65 -13.35 11.07
CA ASN A 204 -10.52 -13.06 11.94
C ASN A 204 -10.21 -11.56 11.93
N PRO A 205 -10.34 -10.88 13.08
CA PRO A 205 -9.85 -9.52 13.24
C PRO A 205 -8.33 -9.50 13.10
N TRP A 206 -7.80 -8.43 12.52
CA TRP A 206 -6.37 -8.23 12.37
C TRP A 206 -5.69 -8.11 13.75
N ARG A 207 -4.62 -8.87 13.93
CA ARG A 207 -3.77 -8.84 15.12
C ARG A 207 -2.30 -9.01 14.72
N GLY A 208 -1.85 -8.19 13.76
CA GLY A 208 -0.47 -8.20 13.28
C GLY A 208 0.52 -7.75 14.36
N ARG A 209 1.75 -8.27 14.32
CA ARG A 209 2.87 -7.77 15.13
C ARG A 209 3.38 -6.45 14.59
N GLY A 210 3.54 -6.34 13.26
CA GLY A 210 3.76 -5.09 12.55
C GLY A 210 2.49 -4.64 11.84
N MET A 211 2.43 -3.40 11.43
CA MET A 211 1.27 -2.77 10.79
C MET A 211 -0.02 -2.95 11.60
N ARG A 212 0.09 -2.74 12.90
CA ARG A 212 -0.88 -3.18 13.91
C ARG A 212 -2.26 -2.59 13.73
N SER A 213 -2.36 -1.34 13.29
CA SER A 213 -3.63 -0.62 13.16
C SER A 213 -4.26 -0.69 11.78
N THR A 214 -3.72 -1.48 10.83
CA THR A 214 -4.20 -1.47 9.43
C THR A 214 -5.58 -2.07 9.21
N ASN A 215 -6.22 -2.66 10.23
CA ASN A 215 -7.50 -3.36 10.09
C ASN A 215 -7.50 -4.36 8.92
N SER A 216 -6.38 -5.10 8.73
CA SER A 216 -6.24 -6.07 7.62
C SER A 216 -7.02 -7.35 7.91
N HIS A 217 -8.32 -7.22 8.14
CA HIS A 217 -9.19 -8.30 8.56
C HIS A 217 -9.37 -9.40 7.50
N ALA A 218 -9.87 -10.55 7.96
CA ALA A 218 -10.29 -11.65 7.10
C ALA A 218 -11.81 -11.82 7.17
N PHE A 219 -12.44 -12.08 6.01
CA PHE A 219 -13.88 -12.18 5.89
C PHE A 219 -14.30 -13.40 5.08
N THR A 220 -15.48 -13.93 5.41
CA THR A 220 -16.27 -14.81 4.57
C THR A 220 -17.38 -14.00 3.91
N PHE A 221 -17.52 -14.18 2.60
CA PHE A 221 -18.59 -13.62 1.78
C PHE A 221 -19.56 -14.73 1.36
N THR A 222 -20.87 -14.49 1.48
CA THR A 222 -21.93 -15.41 1.08
C THR A 222 -22.96 -14.62 0.31
N GLU A 223 -23.05 -14.89 -0.99
CA GLU A 223 -23.94 -14.17 -1.93
C GLU A 223 -23.88 -12.64 -1.76
N PHE A 224 -22.66 -12.11 -1.55
CA PHE A 224 -22.44 -10.69 -1.29
C PHE A 224 -22.44 -9.91 -2.62
N PRO A 225 -23.15 -8.77 -2.73
CA PRO A 225 -23.21 -7.99 -3.96
C PRO A 225 -21.82 -7.51 -4.41
N ALA A 226 -21.49 -7.76 -5.67
CA ALA A 226 -20.24 -7.35 -6.30
C ALA A 226 -20.50 -6.80 -7.69
N THR A 227 -19.67 -5.86 -8.13
CA THR A 227 -19.73 -5.32 -9.49
C THR A 227 -18.46 -5.68 -10.23
N ARG A 228 -18.58 -6.29 -11.40
CA ARG A 228 -17.45 -6.61 -12.27
C ARG A 228 -16.94 -5.34 -12.94
N ILE A 229 -15.65 -5.29 -13.21
CA ILE A 229 -15.04 -4.20 -13.97
C ILE A 229 -15.63 -4.17 -15.39
N ALA A 230 -15.85 -2.98 -15.95
CA ALA A 230 -16.60 -2.79 -17.20
C ALA A 230 -15.82 -3.13 -18.49
N TRP A 231 -14.67 -3.75 -18.35
CA TRP A 231 -13.93 -4.42 -19.42
C TRP A 231 -13.62 -5.87 -18.99
N PRO A 232 -14.65 -6.75 -19.08
CA PRO A 232 -14.56 -8.12 -18.57
C PRO A 232 -13.48 -8.96 -19.27
N GLY A 233 -12.76 -9.78 -18.50
CA GLY A 233 -11.73 -10.70 -19.02
C GLY A 233 -10.37 -10.07 -19.30
N HIS A 234 -10.21 -8.76 -19.16
CA HIS A 234 -8.98 -8.01 -19.48
C HIS A 234 -8.25 -7.49 -18.24
N SER A 235 -8.35 -8.21 -17.14
CA SER A 235 -7.72 -7.80 -15.88
C SER A 235 -6.20 -7.73 -15.97
N THR A 236 -5.55 -8.50 -16.83
CA THR A 236 -4.10 -8.48 -17.04
C THR A 236 -3.66 -7.18 -17.68
N GLU A 237 -4.34 -6.76 -18.74
CA GLU A 237 -4.09 -5.50 -19.46
C GLU A 237 -4.32 -4.29 -18.55
N LEU A 238 -5.40 -4.31 -17.78
CA LEU A 238 -5.72 -3.26 -16.81
C LEU A 238 -4.66 -3.14 -15.70
N MET A 239 -4.14 -4.26 -15.22
CA MET A 239 -3.09 -4.25 -14.21
C MET A 239 -1.72 -3.83 -14.79
N ALA A 240 -1.43 -4.19 -16.05
CA ALA A 240 -0.20 -3.81 -16.74
C ALA A 240 -0.12 -2.29 -16.96
N SER A 241 -1.26 -1.62 -17.18
CA SER A 241 -1.32 -0.17 -17.40
C SER A 241 -0.81 0.68 -16.23
N ASN A 242 -0.64 0.09 -15.05
CA ASN A 242 -0.12 0.77 -13.86
C ASN A 242 1.41 1.05 -13.89
N GLY A 243 2.12 0.58 -14.92
CA GLY A 243 3.54 0.89 -15.17
C GLY A 243 4.48 0.60 -13.98
N GLY A 244 4.18 -0.41 -13.15
CA GLY A 244 5.00 -0.75 -11.98
C GLY A 244 4.82 0.17 -10.75
N LEU A 245 3.93 1.15 -10.78
CA LEU A 245 3.72 2.10 -9.67
C LEU A 245 3.41 1.40 -8.33
N GLY A 246 2.65 0.30 -8.35
CA GLY A 246 2.25 -0.40 -7.12
C GLY A 246 3.41 -0.84 -6.23
N PRO A 247 4.37 -1.65 -6.72
CA PRO A 247 5.56 -2.02 -5.94
C PRO A 247 6.38 -0.82 -5.47
N VAL A 248 6.54 0.23 -6.29
CA VAL A 248 7.28 1.46 -5.92
C VAL A 248 6.57 2.20 -4.79
N ALA A 249 5.24 2.31 -4.84
CA ALA A 249 4.44 2.94 -3.80
C ALA A 249 4.56 2.19 -2.45
N PHE A 250 4.52 0.85 -2.45
CA PHE A 250 4.77 0.06 -1.23
C PHE A 250 6.19 0.25 -0.70
N THR A 251 7.18 0.30 -1.59
CA THR A 251 8.57 0.56 -1.23
C THR A 251 8.74 1.93 -0.59
N SER A 252 7.98 2.93 -1.06
CA SER A 252 7.95 4.27 -0.46
C SER A 252 7.49 4.24 0.98
N VAL A 253 6.48 3.41 1.31
CA VAL A 253 6.02 3.23 2.71
C VAL A 253 7.13 2.60 3.57
N ILE A 254 7.80 1.54 3.09
CA ILE A 254 8.95 0.94 3.79
C ILE A 254 10.04 1.99 4.05
N THR A 255 10.38 2.75 3.02
CA THR A 255 11.44 3.77 3.10
C THR A 255 11.09 4.86 4.12
N GLY A 256 9.83 5.29 4.21
CA GLY A 256 9.37 6.28 5.20
C GLY A 256 9.54 5.81 6.64
N VAL A 257 9.34 4.51 6.91
CA VAL A 257 9.64 3.93 8.23
C VAL A 257 11.14 3.99 8.53
N VAL A 258 11.98 3.66 7.53
CA VAL A 258 13.44 3.74 7.67
C VAL A 258 13.90 5.18 7.92
N ASP A 259 13.31 6.16 7.24
CA ASP A 259 13.61 7.59 7.46
C ASP A 259 13.43 7.98 8.92
N SER A 260 12.31 7.58 9.54
CA SER A 260 12.03 7.88 10.95
C SER A 260 12.97 7.15 11.91
N ALA A 261 13.28 5.88 11.62
CA ALA A 261 14.20 5.10 12.44
C ALA A 261 15.63 5.68 12.42
N MET A 262 16.12 6.06 11.24
CA MET A 262 17.42 6.69 11.07
C MET A 262 17.47 8.06 11.78
N ALA A 263 16.46 8.90 11.61
CA ALA A 263 16.37 10.21 12.26
C ALA A 263 16.33 10.08 13.79
N HIS A 264 15.53 9.15 14.31
CA HIS A 264 15.44 8.85 15.75
C HIS A 264 16.79 8.44 16.33
N CYS A 265 17.49 7.49 15.72
CA CYS A 265 18.79 7.03 16.19
C CYS A 265 19.85 8.10 16.06
N LYS A 266 19.86 8.89 14.99
CA LYS A 266 20.79 10.02 14.82
C LYS A 266 20.67 11.03 15.98
N THR A 267 19.43 11.41 16.31
CA THR A 267 19.15 12.32 17.44
C THR A 267 19.65 11.75 18.76
N ASN A 268 19.44 10.45 19.00
CA ASN A 268 19.90 9.78 20.22
C ASN A 268 21.44 9.72 20.30
N LEU A 269 22.11 9.40 19.20
CA LEU A 269 23.59 9.42 19.15
C LEU A 269 24.16 10.83 19.40
N GLN A 270 23.55 11.87 18.85
CA GLN A 270 23.95 13.25 19.09
C GLN A 270 23.79 13.64 20.55
N ARG A 271 22.72 13.19 21.25
CA ARG A 271 22.58 13.40 22.72
C ARG A 271 23.65 12.69 23.52
N ILE A 272 24.02 11.45 23.15
CA ILE A 272 25.10 10.71 23.80
C ILE A 272 26.43 11.48 23.64
N LEU A 273 26.75 11.91 22.41
CA LEU A 273 27.99 12.65 22.12
C LEU A 273 28.08 14.00 22.82
N ALA A 274 26.94 14.64 23.11
CA ALA A 274 26.91 15.89 23.87
C ALA A 274 27.35 15.70 25.32
N THR A 275 27.21 14.49 25.89
CA THR A 275 27.57 14.17 27.29
C THR A 275 28.77 13.25 27.39
N SER A 276 29.12 12.53 26.32
CA SER A 276 30.26 11.62 26.27
C SER A 276 31.00 11.80 24.94
N PRO A 277 32.26 12.23 24.91
CA PRO A 277 32.94 12.64 23.68
C PRO A 277 33.24 11.48 22.71
N LYS A 278 32.89 10.25 23.07
CA LYS A 278 33.18 9.05 22.25
C LYS A 278 32.08 8.01 22.37
N LEU A 279 31.66 7.50 21.22
CA LEU A 279 30.81 6.30 21.14
C LEU A 279 31.63 5.03 21.40
N LYS A 280 30.96 3.94 21.71
CA LYS A 280 31.58 2.60 21.68
C LYS A 280 31.81 2.16 20.24
N ALA A 281 32.93 1.49 19.99
CA ALA A 281 33.28 1.07 18.62
C ALA A 281 32.17 0.28 17.87
N PHE A 282 31.43 -0.57 18.59
CA PHE A 282 30.30 -1.28 17.96
C PHE A 282 29.17 -0.34 17.52
N GLN A 283 28.94 0.77 18.24
CA GLN A 283 27.93 1.76 17.87
C GLN A 283 28.32 2.49 16.59
N GLU A 284 29.61 2.87 16.49
CA GLU A 284 30.15 3.51 15.28
C GLU A 284 29.98 2.59 14.05
N VAL A 285 30.35 1.29 14.19
CA VAL A 285 30.22 0.31 13.11
C VAL A 285 28.77 0.12 12.70
N HIS A 286 27.85 -0.14 13.64
CA HIS A 286 26.44 -0.37 13.30
C HIS A 286 25.79 0.86 12.68
N TRP A 287 26.10 2.05 13.18
CA TRP A 287 25.60 3.29 12.60
C TRP A 287 26.09 3.50 11.17
N THR A 288 27.40 3.39 10.94
CA THR A 288 28.00 3.59 9.59
C THR A 288 27.46 2.58 8.58
N GLN A 289 27.30 1.31 8.99
CA GLN A 289 26.69 0.30 8.12
C GLN A 289 25.21 0.61 7.82
N ALA A 290 24.43 1.07 8.80
CA ALA A 290 23.07 1.50 8.58
C ALA A 290 22.99 2.72 7.63
N GLU A 291 23.91 3.68 7.74
CA GLU A 291 24.00 4.82 6.81
C GLU A 291 24.35 4.37 5.38
N GLN A 292 25.24 3.39 5.20
CA GLN A 292 25.55 2.83 3.88
C GLN A 292 24.34 2.16 3.25
N GLU A 293 23.64 1.32 4.01
CA GLU A 293 22.42 0.63 3.55
C GLU A 293 21.28 1.64 3.23
N TYR A 294 21.14 2.67 4.07
CA TYR A 294 20.19 3.74 3.85
C TYR A 294 20.52 4.58 2.60
N TRP A 295 21.81 4.85 2.36
CA TRP A 295 22.25 5.50 1.13
C TRP A 295 21.89 4.65 -0.10
N LEU A 296 22.09 3.33 -0.07
CA LEU A 296 21.70 2.41 -1.16
C LEU A 296 20.19 2.46 -1.42
N ILE A 297 19.36 2.42 -0.36
CA ILE A 297 17.90 2.58 -0.49
C ILE A 297 17.55 3.88 -1.24
N ASN A 298 18.15 5.00 -0.82
CA ASN A 298 17.85 6.29 -1.44
C ASN A 298 18.31 6.35 -2.91
N GLN A 299 19.47 5.78 -3.27
CA GLN A 299 19.93 5.72 -4.66
C GLN A 299 18.98 4.87 -5.52
N ALA A 300 18.58 3.69 -5.03
CA ALA A 300 17.64 2.81 -5.72
C ALA A 300 16.26 3.48 -5.90
N MET A 301 15.74 4.13 -4.85
CA MET A 301 14.48 4.88 -4.91
C MET A 301 14.54 6.01 -5.93
N GLN A 302 15.56 6.86 -5.88
CA GLN A 302 15.73 7.98 -6.82
C GLN A 302 15.81 7.50 -8.28
N THR A 303 16.58 6.44 -8.53
CA THR A 303 16.71 5.85 -9.87
C THR A 303 15.36 5.35 -10.37
N THR A 304 14.60 4.63 -9.53
CA THR A 304 13.30 4.08 -9.94
C THR A 304 12.23 5.17 -10.09
N LEU A 305 12.20 6.18 -9.22
CA LEU A 305 11.30 7.33 -9.39
C LEU A 305 11.57 8.06 -10.71
N LYS A 306 12.85 8.19 -11.07
CA LYS A 306 13.26 8.76 -12.37
C LYS A 306 12.73 7.95 -13.56
N THR A 307 12.71 6.61 -13.48
CA THR A 307 12.13 5.80 -14.57
C THR A 307 10.60 5.99 -14.70
N LEU A 308 9.90 6.26 -13.60
CA LEU A 308 8.47 6.66 -13.66
C LEU A 308 8.30 7.97 -14.43
N GLU A 309 9.10 8.99 -14.08
CA GLU A 309 9.06 10.32 -14.72
C GLU A 309 9.44 10.28 -16.21
N ASP A 310 10.41 9.45 -16.57
CA ASP A 310 10.88 9.29 -17.94
C ASP A 310 9.96 8.36 -18.78
N GLY A 311 8.96 7.73 -18.17
CA GLY A 311 8.08 6.77 -18.85
C GLY A 311 8.76 5.45 -19.24
N THR A 312 9.91 5.14 -18.62
CA THR A 312 10.69 3.91 -18.86
C THR A 312 10.56 2.89 -17.74
N SER A 313 9.64 3.12 -16.82
CA SER A 313 9.41 2.21 -15.70
C SER A 313 8.89 0.86 -16.19
N ASP A 314 9.39 -0.20 -15.56
CA ASP A 314 9.00 -1.57 -15.84
C ASP A 314 8.78 -2.36 -14.56
N ARG A 315 8.15 -3.54 -14.72
CA ARG A 315 7.82 -4.41 -13.59
C ARG A 315 9.06 -5.03 -12.96
N TYR A 316 10.08 -5.39 -13.74
CA TYR A 316 11.31 -6.03 -13.25
C TYR A 316 12.04 -5.10 -12.28
N ASN A 317 12.35 -3.88 -12.70
CA ASN A 317 13.03 -2.89 -11.88
C ASN A 317 12.22 -2.50 -10.63
N SER A 318 10.89 -2.39 -10.75
CA SER A 318 10.00 -2.09 -9.63
C SER A 318 9.99 -3.22 -8.57
N LEU A 319 10.03 -4.49 -8.99
CA LEU A 319 10.13 -5.63 -8.08
C LEU A 319 11.53 -5.77 -7.47
N MET A 320 12.60 -5.56 -8.26
CA MET A 320 13.97 -5.54 -7.76
C MET A 320 14.14 -4.49 -6.66
N LEU A 321 13.61 -3.27 -6.89
CA LEU A 321 13.61 -2.22 -5.87
C LEU A 321 12.90 -2.68 -4.60
N LYS A 322 11.68 -3.20 -4.72
CA LYS A 322 10.86 -3.61 -3.57
C LYS A 322 11.59 -4.64 -2.70
N GLU A 323 12.14 -5.70 -3.31
CA GLU A 323 12.80 -6.77 -2.56
C GLU A 323 14.14 -6.29 -1.97
N ALA A 324 14.92 -5.50 -2.72
CA ALA A 324 16.16 -4.93 -2.21
C ALA A 324 15.91 -4.01 -1.00
N VAL A 325 14.93 -3.12 -1.10
CA VAL A 325 14.60 -2.18 -0.01
C VAL A 325 14.02 -2.92 1.19
N ALA A 326 13.18 -3.93 1.01
CA ALA A 326 12.65 -4.73 2.13
C ALA A 326 13.77 -5.41 2.93
N ASN A 327 14.76 -6.01 2.23
CA ASN A 327 15.91 -6.65 2.86
C ASN A 327 16.83 -5.63 3.55
N LEU A 328 17.13 -4.52 2.90
CA LEU A 328 17.97 -3.46 3.48
C LEU A 328 17.30 -2.80 4.69
N ALA A 329 15.99 -2.58 4.64
CA ALA A 329 15.22 -2.01 5.74
C ALA A 329 15.25 -2.92 6.99
N ASP A 330 15.05 -4.24 6.83
CA ASP A 330 15.20 -5.19 7.96
C ASP A 330 16.63 -5.16 8.53
N SER A 331 17.65 -5.13 7.66
CA SER A 331 19.06 -5.03 8.09
C SER A 331 19.32 -3.73 8.89
N ILE A 332 18.88 -2.60 8.36
CA ILE A 332 19.03 -1.28 9.03
C ILE A 332 18.37 -1.32 10.40
N LEU A 333 17.10 -1.70 10.50
CA LEU A 333 16.36 -1.71 11.77
C LEU A 333 17.00 -2.67 12.79
N ASN A 334 17.48 -3.85 12.36
CA ASN A 334 18.24 -4.75 13.22
C ASN A 334 19.55 -4.12 13.75
N ARG A 335 20.29 -3.36 12.92
CA ARG A 335 21.47 -2.62 13.34
C ARG A 335 21.14 -1.53 14.35
N LEU A 336 20.08 -0.75 14.09
CA LEU A 336 19.64 0.31 14.99
C LEU A 336 19.16 -0.23 16.34
N CYS A 337 18.48 -1.38 16.35
CA CYS A 337 18.14 -2.08 17.59
C CYS A 337 19.39 -2.53 18.37
N LYS A 338 20.39 -3.12 17.68
CA LYS A 338 21.66 -3.51 18.32
C LYS A 338 22.45 -2.31 18.85
N LEU A 339 22.48 -1.21 18.10
CA LEU A 339 23.09 0.04 18.50
C LEU A 339 22.47 0.62 19.77
N THR A 340 21.14 0.56 19.88
CA THR A 340 20.36 1.06 21.02
C THR A 340 20.39 0.10 22.21
N GLY A 341 20.51 -1.20 21.96
CA GLY A 341 20.48 -2.24 23.00
C GLY A 341 19.06 -2.65 23.40
N GLY A 342 18.90 -3.28 24.57
CA GLY A 342 17.64 -3.89 25.01
C GLY A 342 16.45 -2.92 25.10
N THR A 343 16.70 -1.63 25.29
CA THR A 343 15.65 -0.60 25.31
C THR A 343 14.91 -0.47 23.99
N ALA A 344 15.51 -0.89 22.86
CA ALA A 344 14.86 -0.93 21.55
C ALA A 344 13.56 -1.75 21.52
N TYR A 345 13.44 -2.72 22.43
CA TYR A 345 12.27 -3.62 22.51
C TYR A 345 11.27 -3.25 23.61
N THR A 346 11.44 -2.08 24.22
CA THR A 346 10.49 -1.55 25.20
C THR A 346 9.50 -0.60 24.55
N TRP A 347 8.34 -0.39 25.18
CA TRP A 347 7.36 0.60 24.72
C TRP A 347 7.85 2.07 24.75
N TYR A 348 9.03 2.33 25.33
CA TYR A 348 9.65 3.66 25.35
C TYR A 348 10.45 3.96 24.07
N SER A 349 10.68 2.95 23.23
CA SER A 349 11.42 3.08 21.98
C SER A 349 10.54 2.66 20.80
N PRO A 350 10.44 3.45 19.73
CA PRO A 350 9.67 3.07 18.56
C PRO A 350 10.36 2.01 17.68
N LEU A 351 11.65 1.72 17.90
CA LEU A 351 12.47 0.87 17.03
C LEU A 351 11.92 -0.55 16.87
N GLY A 352 11.46 -1.17 17.97
CA GLY A 352 10.88 -2.51 17.92
C GLY A 352 9.61 -2.56 17.09
N GLY A 353 8.76 -1.55 17.21
CA GLY A 353 7.55 -1.42 16.37
C GLY A 353 7.90 -1.24 14.90
N TRP A 354 8.78 -0.32 14.57
CA TRP A 354 9.23 -0.09 13.19
C TRP A 354 9.93 -1.31 12.57
N LEU A 355 10.68 -2.10 13.35
CA LEU A 355 11.27 -3.35 12.89
C LEU A 355 10.17 -4.35 12.44
N GLU A 356 9.12 -4.51 13.23
CA GLU A 356 8.01 -5.38 12.88
C GLU A 356 7.19 -4.79 11.71
N ASP A 357 7.08 -3.47 11.59
CA ASP A 357 6.40 -2.81 10.47
C ASP A 357 7.13 -3.06 9.14
N VAL A 358 8.45 -2.88 9.06
CA VAL A 358 9.19 -3.13 7.80
C VAL A 358 9.15 -4.60 7.42
N ARG A 359 9.17 -5.52 8.39
CA ARG A 359 9.01 -6.96 8.15
C ARG A 359 7.65 -7.28 7.56
N ALA A 360 6.58 -6.75 8.14
CA ALA A 360 5.22 -6.94 7.62
C ALA A 360 5.06 -6.36 6.22
N LEU A 361 5.60 -5.16 5.97
CA LEU A 361 5.57 -4.51 4.67
C LEU A 361 6.35 -5.29 3.59
N GLY A 362 7.39 -6.03 3.94
CA GLY A 362 8.13 -6.91 3.03
C GLY A 362 7.27 -8.04 2.43
N PHE A 363 6.16 -8.41 3.07
CA PHE A 363 5.20 -9.41 2.56
C PHE A 363 4.10 -8.83 1.65
N LEU A 364 4.12 -7.53 1.36
CA LEU A 364 3.16 -6.93 0.43
C LEU A 364 3.31 -7.47 -1.00
N ARG A 365 2.24 -7.34 -1.80
CA ARG A 365 2.12 -7.95 -3.12
C ARG A 365 3.12 -7.44 -4.16
N PRO A 366 3.71 -8.38 -4.91
CA PRO A 366 3.71 -9.81 -4.65
C PRO A 366 4.52 -10.12 -3.37
N PRO A 367 4.13 -11.14 -2.56
CA PRO A 367 4.97 -11.57 -1.44
C PRO A 367 6.32 -12.08 -1.95
N TRP A 368 7.35 -12.01 -1.10
CA TRP A 368 8.75 -12.25 -1.48
C TRP A 368 8.97 -13.52 -2.32
N ALA A 369 8.34 -14.64 -1.97
CA ALA A 369 8.52 -15.90 -2.70
C ALA A 369 8.05 -15.79 -4.16
N LEU A 370 6.86 -15.21 -4.37
CA LEU A 370 6.32 -14.97 -5.72
C LEU A 370 7.10 -13.88 -6.46
N ALA A 371 7.59 -12.86 -5.73
CA ALA A 371 8.42 -11.82 -6.32
C ALA A 371 9.75 -12.39 -6.85
N TYR A 372 10.43 -13.22 -6.07
CA TYR A 372 11.70 -13.85 -6.50
C TYR A 372 11.49 -14.84 -7.64
N GLU A 373 10.40 -15.60 -7.66
CA GLU A 373 10.04 -16.46 -8.79
C GLU A 373 9.85 -15.63 -10.08
N GLN A 374 9.10 -14.53 -9.98
CA GLN A 374 8.90 -13.63 -11.14
C GLN A 374 10.22 -13.00 -11.60
N LEU A 375 11.03 -12.50 -10.67
CA LEU A 375 12.34 -11.91 -10.98
C LEU A 375 13.27 -12.90 -11.64
N PHE A 376 13.34 -14.13 -11.13
CA PHE A 376 14.14 -15.20 -11.73
C PHE A 376 13.69 -15.49 -13.17
N ASN A 377 12.36 -15.67 -13.37
CA ASN A 377 11.82 -15.97 -14.69
C ASN A 377 12.07 -14.83 -15.69
N MET A 378 11.90 -13.58 -15.28
CA MET A 378 12.19 -12.42 -16.13
C MET A 378 13.69 -12.32 -16.46
N SER A 379 14.58 -12.55 -15.51
CA SER A 379 16.03 -12.48 -15.69
C SER A 379 16.61 -13.55 -16.62
N ILE A 380 16.02 -14.74 -16.63
CA ILE A 380 16.55 -15.89 -17.40
C ILE A 380 15.88 -16.01 -18.77
N ASN A 381 14.62 -15.58 -18.91
CA ASN A 381 13.84 -15.74 -20.14
C ASN A 381 13.84 -14.49 -21.03
N GLU A 382 14.41 -13.35 -20.57
CA GLU A 382 14.69 -12.19 -21.41
C GLU A 382 15.95 -12.44 -22.26
N GLN A 383 15.78 -13.18 -23.35
CA GLN A 383 16.72 -13.24 -24.46
C GLN A 383 15.98 -13.00 -25.78
#